data_d92fc5f18091b119cbb4f531d8f73866
#
_entry.id   d92fc5f18091b119cbb4f531d8f73866
#
_cell.length_a   1.000
_cell.length_b   1.000
_cell.length_c   1.000
_cell.angle_alpha   90.00
_cell.angle_beta   90.00
_cell.angle_gamma   90.00
#
_symmetry.space_group_name_H-M   'P 1'
#
loop_
_entity.id
_entity.type
_entity.pdbx_description
1 polymer ?
#
loop_
_entity_poly.entity_id
_entity_poly.type
_entity_poly.pdbx_seq_one_letter_code
_entity_poly.pdbx_strand_id
1 'polypeptide(L)'
;GDDAQTEPEVDLVLDPDPPPEKIAAVLERYPFRDVSLAYQNLVSLATEKLRFLLTRRCRHFLASIAPGLLKAIAATPDPDSTLVNLEKVSDSLGGKGVLWELFSFNPPSMKLYVELCSSSPYLSSILIGNPGMIDELMDSLVLNKLPTRESLRETLAELSRGAEDLEPILHSFKNTMQLGVGVRDILGKEDVHATTAALSDIAETCIEAIAKSEYEKLVAKWGEPTIAGGWPWASWAAGS
;
A
#
# COMPACT_ATOMS: atom_id res chain seq x y z
N GLY A 1 10.52 -19.79 39.60
CA GLY A 1 10.82 -19.73 38.20
C GLY A 1 9.52 -19.57 37.47
N ASP A 2 9.27 -18.37 36.95
CA ASP A 2 8.19 -18.15 35.98
C ASP A 2 8.64 -18.81 34.66
N ASP A 3 8.10 -19.99 34.36
CA ASP A 3 8.03 -20.47 33.00
C ASP A 3 7.01 -19.58 32.29
N ALA A 4 7.49 -18.47 31.71
CA ALA A 4 6.71 -17.72 30.75
C ALA A 4 6.45 -18.68 29.58
N GLN A 5 5.23 -19.25 29.51
CA GLN A 5 4.83 -20.09 28.40
C GLN A 5 4.90 -19.24 27.15
N THR A 6 5.87 -19.52 26.30
CA THR A 6 5.99 -18.89 24.98
C THR A 6 4.70 -19.20 24.21
N GLU A 7 4.11 -18.21 23.57
CA GLU A 7 2.88 -18.43 22.78
C GLU A 7 3.18 -19.43 21.65
N PRO A 8 2.28 -20.40 21.41
CA PRO A 8 2.50 -21.48 20.44
C PRO A 8 2.81 -20.99 19.02
N GLU A 9 2.27 -19.84 18.64
CA GLU A 9 2.52 -19.19 17.36
C GLU A 9 3.97 -18.70 17.23
N VAL A 10 4.53 -18.18 18.31
CA VAL A 10 5.94 -17.75 18.39
C VAL A 10 6.87 -18.96 18.20
N ASP A 11 6.60 -20.02 18.94
CA ASP A 11 7.38 -21.27 18.86
C ASP A 11 7.30 -21.91 17.47
N LEU A 12 6.12 -21.84 16.81
CA LEU A 12 5.93 -22.35 15.46
C LEU A 12 6.81 -21.60 14.44
N VAL A 13 6.83 -20.27 14.53
CA VAL A 13 7.60 -19.42 13.59
C VAL A 13 9.11 -19.54 13.83
N LEU A 14 9.54 -19.68 15.08
CA LEU A 14 10.97 -19.82 15.43
C LEU A 14 11.55 -21.18 15.05
N ASP A 15 10.73 -22.23 15.03
CA ASP A 15 11.14 -23.57 14.68
C ASP A 15 11.37 -23.68 13.15
N PRO A 16 12.59 -23.98 12.68
CA PRO A 16 12.86 -24.07 11.26
C PRO A 16 12.28 -25.34 10.60
N ASP A 17 11.99 -26.37 11.39
CA ASP A 17 11.49 -27.67 10.92
C ASP A 17 10.49 -28.28 11.92
N PRO A 18 9.34 -27.64 12.14
CA PRO A 18 8.36 -28.14 13.09
C PRO A 18 7.68 -29.40 12.55
N PRO A 19 7.38 -30.37 13.43
CA PRO A 19 6.65 -31.55 13.02
C PRO A 19 5.21 -31.21 12.61
N PRO A 20 4.59 -31.97 11.69
CA PRO A 20 3.25 -31.71 11.20
C PRO A 20 2.19 -31.54 12.29
N GLU A 21 2.31 -32.28 13.38
CA GLU A 21 1.40 -32.20 14.53
C GLU A 21 1.48 -30.84 15.23
N LYS A 22 2.65 -30.23 15.29
CA LYS A 22 2.85 -28.89 15.86
C LYS A 22 2.23 -27.83 14.96
N ILE A 23 2.41 -27.95 13.64
CA ILE A 23 1.79 -27.06 12.65
C ILE A 23 0.27 -27.09 12.78
N ALA A 24 -0.31 -28.30 12.77
CA ALA A 24 -1.75 -28.50 12.92
C ALA A 24 -2.25 -27.96 14.27
N ALA A 25 -1.61 -28.30 15.37
CA ALA A 25 -2.02 -27.86 16.71
C ALA A 25 -2.09 -26.34 16.86
N VAL A 26 -1.29 -25.57 16.12
CA VAL A 26 -1.30 -24.11 16.15
C VAL A 26 -2.27 -23.54 15.11
N LEU A 27 -2.17 -23.95 13.85
CA LEU A 27 -2.89 -23.29 12.76
C LEU A 27 -4.34 -23.72 12.62
N GLU A 28 -4.74 -24.91 13.09
CA GLU A 28 -6.16 -25.34 13.15
C GLU A 28 -7.00 -24.52 14.15
N ARG A 29 -6.35 -23.77 15.02
CA ARG A 29 -7.04 -22.81 15.93
C ARG A 29 -7.57 -21.58 15.19
N TYR A 30 -7.12 -21.37 13.96
CA TYR A 30 -7.50 -20.28 13.08
C TYR A 30 -8.35 -20.79 11.91
N PRO A 31 -9.23 -19.97 11.32
CA PRO A 31 -10.18 -20.41 10.30
C PRO A 31 -9.56 -20.56 8.91
N PHE A 32 -8.36 -21.15 8.81
CA PHE A 32 -7.75 -21.48 7.54
C PHE A 32 -8.38 -22.75 6.95
N ARG A 33 -8.72 -22.71 5.67
CA ARG A 33 -9.22 -23.88 4.92
C ARG A 33 -8.08 -24.82 4.53
N ASP A 34 -6.89 -24.24 4.25
CA ASP A 34 -5.67 -24.96 3.90
C ASP A 34 -4.56 -24.63 4.88
N VAL A 35 -4.42 -25.43 5.92
CA VAL A 35 -3.39 -25.27 6.96
C VAL A 35 -1.97 -25.43 6.38
N SER A 36 -1.79 -26.33 5.40
CA SER A 36 -0.49 -26.55 4.76
C SER A 36 -0.05 -25.31 3.97
N LEU A 37 -0.94 -24.72 3.19
CA LEU A 37 -0.69 -23.49 2.44
C LEU A 37 -0.44 -22.31 3.39
N ALA A 38 -1.24 -22.21 4.46
CA ALA A 38 -1.05 -21.17 5.48
C ALA A 38 0.34 -21.26 6.11
N TYR A 39 0.81 -22.45 6.44
CA TYR A 39 2.15 -22.66 6.96
C TYR A 39 3.24 -22.29 5.93
N GLN A 40 3.10 -22.69 4.67
CA GLN A 40 4.02 -22.32 3.61
C GLN A 40 4.13 -20.79 3.46
N ASN A 41 3.03 -20.07 3.51
CA ASN A 41 3.01 -18.61 3.47
C ASN A 41 3.71 -18.01 4.70
N LEU A 42 3.51 -18.55 5.89
CA LEU A 42 4.23 -18.10 7.09
C LEU A 42 5.74 -18.31 6.97
N VAL A 43 6.19 -19.43 6.42
CA VAL A 43 7.60 -19.70 6.17
C VAL A 43 8.18 -18.68 5.17
N SER A 44 7.43 -18.36 4.12
CA SER A 44 7.82 -17.33 3.16
C SER A 44 7.95 -15.95 3.83
N LEU A 45 7.02 -15.59 4.68
CA LEU A 45 7.06 -14.33 5.46
C LEU A 45 8.25 -14.29 6.44
N ALA A 46 8.70 -15.44 6.93
CA ALA A 46 9.85 -15.56 7.83
C ALA A 46 11.21 -15.56 7.10
N THR A 47 11.22 -15.61 5.77
CA THR A 47 12.42 -15.82 4.95
C THR A 47 12.70 -14.61 4.08
N GLU A 48 13.94 -14.09 4.16
CA GLU A 48 14.42 -13.05 3.25
C GLU A 48 14.95 -13.66 1.95
N LYS A 49 14.54 -13.15 0.81
CA LYS A 49 15.03 -13.63 -0.50
C LYS A 49 16.39 -13.06 -0.88
N LEU A 50 16.75 -11.89 -0.35
CA LEU A 50 18.04 -11.25 -0.62
C LEU A 50 19.10 -11.82 0.30
N ARG A 51 20.17 -12.35 -0.27
CA ARG A 51 21.25 -13.04 0.49
C ARG A 51 21.97 -12.21 1.54
N PHE A 52 21.96 -10.88 1.40
CA PHE A 52 22.59 -9.98 2.36
C PHE A 52 21.64 -9.55 3.50
N LEU A 53 20.37 -9.96 3.44
CA LEU A 53 19.40 -9.70 4.50
C LEU A 53 19.38 -10.87 5.50
N LEU A 54 19.25 -10.53 6.79
CA LEU A 54 19.31 -11.53 7.85
C LEU A 54 17.96 -12.25 8.03
N THR A 55 17.81 -13.42 7.43
CA THR A 55 16.61 -14.27 7.61
C THR A 55 16.35 -14.56 9.10
N ARG A 56 17.39 -14.72 9.92
CA ARG A 56 17.24 -14.93 11.36
C ARG A 56 16.53 -13.76 12.04
N ARG A 57 16.86 -12.51 11.66
CA ARG A 57 16.20 -11.30 12.17
C ARG A 57 14.76 -11.22 11.70
N CYS A 58 14.52 -11.49 10.42
CA CYS A 58 13.17 -11.54 9.84
C CYS A 58 12.28 -12.54 10.59
N ARG A 59 12.76 -13.75 10.80
CA ARG A 59 12.06 -14.80 11.55
C ARG A 59 11.78 -14.40 12.99
N HIS A 60 12.74 -13.77 13.66
CA HIS A 60 12.58 -13.32 15.04
C HIS A 60 11.47 -12.28 15.18
N PHE A 61 11.47 -11.24 14.33
CA PHE A 61 10.43 -10.21 14.39
C PHE A 61 9.08 -10.73 13.92
N LEU A 62 9.03 -11.59 12.90
CA LEU A 62 7.76 -12.25 12.53
C LEU A 62 7.20 -13.07 13.70
N ALA A 63 8.05 -13.83 14.38
CA ALA A 63 7.63 -14.61 15.55
C ALA A 63 7.02 -13.72 16.63
N SER A 64 7.64 -12.57 16.91
CA SER A 64 7.15 -11.66 17.94
C SER A 64 5.76 -11.07 17.64
N ILE A 65 5.41 -10.93 16.37
CA ILE A 65 4.08 -10.42 15.95
C ILE A 65 3.10 -11.52 15.56
N ALA A 66 3.53 -12.78 15.45
CA ALA A 66 2.72 -13.88 14.90
C ALA A 66 1.36 -14.07 15.58
N PRO A 67 1.23 -14.03 16.91
CA PRO A 67 -0.08 -14.16 17.56
C PRO A 67 -1.05 -13.04 17.12
N GLY A 68 -0.59 -11.79 17.14
CA GLY A 68 -1.39 -10.64 16.73
C GLY A 68 -1.69 -10.65 15.22
N LEU A 69 -0.72 -11.02 14.40
CA LEU A 69 -0.85 -11.11 12.95
C LEU A 69 -1.88 -12.18 12.55
N LEU A 70 -1.76 -13.39 13.06
CA LEU A 70 -2.70 -14.47 12.76
C LEU A 70 -4.12 -14.16 13.25
N LYS A 71 -4.24 -13.52 14.41
CA LYS A 71 -5.53 -13.05 14.92
C LYS A 71 -6.15 -11.98 14.01
N ALA A 72 -5.35 -11.04 13.51
CA ALA A 72 -5.84 -10.02 12.59
C ALA A 72 -6.28 -10.63 11.25
N ILE A 73 -5.50 -11.56 10.70
CA ILE A 73 -5.83 -12.29 9.47
C ILE A 73 -7.12 -13.11 9.66
N ALA A 74 -7.26 -13.81 10.77
CA ALA A 74 -8.44 -14.62 11.10
C ALA A 74 -9.72 -13.79 11.19
N ALA A 75 -9.62 -12.50 11.51
CA ALA A 75 -10.76 -11.58 11.58
C ALA A 75 -11.21 -11.05 10.21
N THR A 76 -10.48 -11.32 9.14
CA THR A 76 -10.83 -10.92 7.78
C THR A 76 -11.88 -11.84 7.15
N PRO A 77 -12.63 -11.39 6.13
CA PRO A 77 -13.64 -12.22 5.48
C PRO A 77 -13.12 -13.50 4.83
N ASP A 78 -11.89 -13.47 4.29
CA ASP A 78 -11.19 -14.63 3.71
C ASP A 78 -9.74 -14.67 4.20
N PRO A 79 -9.46 -15.37 5.31
CA PRO A 79 -8.13 -15.46 5.89
C PRO A 79 -7.08 -16.08 4.97
N ASP A 80 -7.44 -17.11 4.21
CA ASP A 80 -6.51 -17.76 3.26
C ASP A 80 -6.07 -16.78 2.17
N SER A 81 -7.01 -16.09 1.55
CA SER A 81 -6.74 -15.09 0.52
C SER A 81 -5.94 -13.90 1.07
N THR A 82 -6.28 -13.44 2.28
CA THR A 82 -5.58 -12.36 2.96
C THR A 82 -4.11 -12.72 3.20
N LEU A 83 -3.83 -13.91 3.68
CA LEU A 83 -2.46 -14.37 3.94
C LEU A 83 -1.64 -14.50 2.65
N VAL A 84 -2.25 -15.00 1.57
CA VAL A 84 -1.61 -15.06 0.24
C VAL A 84 -1.27 -13.66 -0.28
N ASN A 85 -2.20 -12.71 -0.18
CA ASN A 85 -1.95 -11.33 -0.63
C ASN A 85 -0.89 -10.64 0.22
N LEU A 86 -0.94 -10.85 1.54
CA LEU A 86 0.04 -10.31 2.48
C LEU A 86 1.47 -10.85 2.16
N GLU A 87 1.58 -12.12 1.83
CA GLU A 87 2.84 -12.72 1.39
C GLU A 87 3.36 -12.05 0.10
N LYS A 88 2.52 -11.92 -0.92
CA LYS A 88 2.89 -11.30 -2.20
C LYS A 88 3.33 -9.85 -2.04
N VAL A 89 2.58 -9.05 -1.27
CA VAL A 89 2.92 -7.65 -1.03
C VAL A 89 4.23 -7.56 -0.26
N SER A 90 4.37 -8.31 0.83
CA SER A 90 5.58 -8.28 1.67
C SER A 90 6.82 -8.74 0.91
N ASP A 91 6.66 -9.71 0.04
CA ASP A 91 7.74 -10.23 -0.80
C ASP A 91 8.24 -9.21 -1.84
N SER A 92 7.33 -8.39 -2.37
CA SER A 92 7.66 -7.32 -3.31
C SER A 92 8.39 -6.14 -2.66
N LEU A 93 8.16 -5.89 -1.36
CA LEU A 93 8.74 -4.74 -0.65
C LEU A 93 10.25 -4.91 -0.40
N GLY A 94 10.75 -6.12 -0.30
CA GLY A 94 12.12 -6.42 0.14
C GLY A 94 12.35 -6.00 1.60
N GLY A 95 13.22 -6.70 2.32
CA GLY A 95 13.50 -6.36 3.71
C GLY A 95 12.31 -6.56 4.65
N LYS A 96 11.63 -7.69 4.55
CA LYS A 96 10.47 -8.06 5.39
C LYS A 96 10.74 -7.91 6.89
N GLY A 97 11.97 -8.22 7.34
CA GLY A 97 12.36 -8.09 8.74
C GLY A 97 12.18 -6.67 9.29
N VAL A 98 12.42 -5.65 8.49
CA VAL A 98 12.22 -4.24 8.87
C VAL A 98 10.72 -3.95 9.04
N LEU A 99 9.88 -4.50 8.16
CA LEU A 99 8.43 -4.33 8.24
C LEU A 99 7.86 -5.00 9.50
N TRP A 100 8.31 -6.23 9.81
CA TRP A 100 7.90 -6.95 11.02
C TRP A 100 8.39 -6.27 12.30
N GLU A 101 9.59 -5.71 12.28
CA GLU A 101 10.11 -4.89 13.38
C GLU A 101 9.23 -3.67 13.61
N LEU A 102 8.89 -2.93 12.56
CA LEU A 102 7.96 -1.80 12.64
C LEU A 102 6.63 -2.20 13.28
N PHE A 103 6.05 -3.30 12.85
CA PHE A 103 4.76 -3.79 13.38
C PHE A 103 4.85 -4.27 14.83
N SER A 104 6.01 -4.73 15.28
CA SER A 104 6.22 -5.09 16.69
C SER A 104 6.12 -3.87 17.62
N PHE A 105 6.53 -2.69 17.14
CA PHE A 105 6.42 -1.43 17.86
C PHE A 105 5.10 -0.69 17.61
N ASN A 106 4.42 -0.97 16.51
CA ASN A 106 3.19 -0.30 16.11
C ASN A 106 2.11 -1.29 15.63
N PRO A 107 1.44 -2.01 16.56
CA PRO A 107 0.39 -2.96 16.22
C PRO A 107 -0.77 -2.39 15.39
N PRO A 108 -1.19 -1.11 15.55
CA PRO A 108 -2.20 -0.53 14.67
C PRO A 108 -1.81 -0.53 13.19
N SER A 109 -0.55 -0.28 12.88
CA SER A 109 -0.03 -0.34 11.51
C SER A 109 -0.09 -1.74 10.92
N MET A 110 0.20 -2.77 11.73
CA MET A 110 0.04 -4.17 11.32
C MET A 110 -1.42 -4.48 10.95
N LYS A 111 -2.37 -4.08 11.79
CA LYS A 111 -3.80 -4.30 11.52
C LYS A 111 -4.24 -3.64 10.22
N LEU A 112 -3.84 -2.38 9.99
CA LEU A 112 -4.13 -1.68 8.75
C LEU A 112 -3.54 -2.41 7.54
N TYR A 113 -2.30 -2.88 7.63
CA TYR A 113 -1.65 -3.61 6.56
C TYR A 113 -2.41 -4.90 6.22
N VAL A 114 -2.89 -5.63 7.23
CA VAL A 114 -3.75 -6.81 7.04
C VAL A 114 -5.08 -6.44 6.39
N GLU A 115 -5.73 -5.37 6.84
CA GLU A 115 -6.98 -4.88 6.27
C GLU A 115 -6.82 -4.48 4.80
N LEU A 116 -5.73 -3.81 4.46
CA LEU A 116 -5.39 -3.45 3.08
C LEU A 116 -5.26 -4.68 2.19
N CYS A 117 -4.49 -5.68 2.65
CA CYS A 117 -4.30 -6.94 1.92
C CYS A 117 -5.59 -7.76 1.77
N SER A 118 -6.52 -7.62 2.73
CA SER A 118 -7.84 -8.28 2.71
C SER A 118 -8.86 -7.59 1.80
N SER A 119 -8.89 -6.26 1.83
CA SER A 119 -10.03 -5.48 1.34
C SER A 119 -9.88 -5.05 -0.12
N SER A 120 -8.66 -4.86 -0.60
CA SER A 120 -8.44 -4.26 -1.92
C SER A 120 -7.30 -4.90 -2.70
N PRO A 121 -7.63 -5.84 -3.62
CA PRO A 121 -6.64 -6.35 -4.58
C PRO A 121 -5.97 -5.24 -5.40
N TYR A 122 -6.71 -4.17 -5.72
CA TYR A 122 -6.18 -3.02 -6.44
C TYR A 122 -5.11 -2.27 -5.65
N LEU A 123 -5.39 -1.91 -4.38
CA LEU A 123 -4.42 -1.24 -3.53
C LEU A 123 -3.21 -2.13 -3.20
N SER A 124 -3.44 -3.44 -3.00
CA SER A 124 -2.36 -4.41 -2.86
C SER A 124 -1.47 -4.45 -4.10
N SER A 125 -2.05 -4.40 -5.31
CA SER A 125 -1.29 -4.39 -6.57
C SER A 125 -0.45 -3.10 -6.74
N ILE A 126 -0.94 -1.96 -6.25
CA ILE A 126 -0.17 -0.71 -6.22
C ILE A 126 1.08 -0.88 -5.34
N LEU A 127 0.95 -1.45 -4.15
CA LEU A 127 2.09 -1.71 -3.27
C LEU A 127 3.07 -2.71 -3.87
N ILE A 128 2.59 -3.79 -4.51
CA ILE A 128 3.44 -4.79 -5.18
C ILE A 128 4.26 -4.13 -6.29
N GLY A 129 3.64 -3.25 -7.07
CA GLY A 129 4.31 -2.52 -8.16
C GLY A 129 5.20 -1.36 -7.71
N ASN A 130 5.00 -0.86 -6.49
CA ASN A 130 5.68 0.33 -5.97
C ASN A 130 6.09 0.13 -4.50
N PRO A 131 7.11 -0.71 -4.21
CA PRO A 131 7.49 -1.07 -2.85
C PRO A 131 7.85 0.11 -1.94
N GLY A 132 8.37 1.21 -2.52
CA GLY A 132 8.72 2.43 -1.77
C GLY A 132 7.52 3.18 -1.19
N MET A 133 6.30 2.84 -1.60
CA MET A 133 5.08 3.49 -1.08
C MET A 133 4.68 3.03 0.32
N ILE A 134 5.37 2.06 0.91
CA ILE A 134 5.07 1.61 2.28
C ILE A 134 5.23 2.76 3.29
N ASP A 135 6.25 3.59 3.13
CA ASP A 135 6.49 4.73 4.00
C ASP A 135 5.34 5.76 3.88
N GLU A 136 4.89 6.04 2.66
CA GLU A 136 3.76 6.92 2.40
C GLU A 136 2.44 6.34 2.94
N LEU A 137 2.26 5.02 2.87
CA LEU A 137 1.15 4.34 3.51
C LEU A 137 1.17 4.56 5.03
N MET A 138 2.34 4.44 5.66
CA MET A 138 2.48 4.67 7.09
C MET A 138 2.24 6.14 7.45
N ASP A 139 2.75 7.08 6.64
CA ASP A 139 2.52 8.51 6.81
C ASP A 139 1.05 8.89 6.62
N SER A 140 0.34 8.25 5.69
CA SER A 140 -1.09 8.49 5.45
C SER A 140 -1.97 8.15 6.64
N LEU A 141 -1.49 7.31 7.56
CA LEU A 141 -2.14 7.03 8.83
C LEU A 141 -2.11 8.22 9.79
N VAL A 142 -1.07 9.03 9.69
CA VAL A 142 -0.85 10.23 10.50
C VAL A 142 -1.60 11.43 9.90
N LEU A 143 -1.76 11.48 8.57
CA LEU A 143 -2.48 12.55 7.88
C LEU A 143 -3.99 12.41 8.11
N ASN A 144 -4.54 13.36 8.84
CA ASN A 144 -5.94 13.31 9.31
C ASN A 144 -6.95 13.88 8.31
N LYS A 145 -6.59 14.09 7.04
CA LYS A 145 -7.48 14.71 6.04
C LYS A 145 -7.29 14.11 4.66
N LEU A 146 -8.41 14.04 3.91
CA LEU A 146 -8.36 13.81 2.47
C LEU A 146 -7.61 14.97 1.78
N PRO A 147 -6.89 14.70 0.67
CA PRO A 147 -6.29 15.75 -0.12
C PRO A 147 -7.41 16.64 -0.72
N THR A 148 -7.16 17.94 -0.75
CA THR A 148 -8.02 18.88 -1.48
C THR A 148 -7.53 19.01 -2.92
N ARG A 149 -8.42 19.45 -3.83
CA ARG A 149 -8.03 19.72 -5.24
C ARG A 149 -6.85 20.69 -5.33
N GLU A 150 -6.82 21.70 -4.47
CA GLU A 150 -5.73 22.68 -4.43
C GLU A 150 -4.40 22.02 -4.01
N SER A 151 -4.41 21.25 -2.90
CA SER A 151 -3.22 20.53 -2.44
C SER A 151 -2.72 19.49 -3.44
N LEU A 152 -3.63 18.84 -4.19
CA LEU A 152 -3.25 17.90 -5.26
C LEU A 152 -2.52 18.60 -6.39
N ARG A 153 -3.03 19.77 -6.83
CA ARG A 153 -2.41 20.59 -7.89
C ARG A 153 -1.04 21.12 -7.45
N GLU A 154 -0.92 21.62 -6.22
CA GLU A 154 0.33 22.11 -5.67
C GLU A 154 1.37 20.99 -5.61
N THR A 155 1.02 19.84 -5.05
CA THR A 155 1.89 18.67 -4.93
C THR A 155 2.36 18.19 -6.31
N LEU A 156 1.43 18.06 -7.27
CA LEU A 156 1.80 17.64 -8.62
C LEU A 156 2.71 18.66 -9.33
N ALA A 157 2.44 19.96 -9.15
CA ALA A 157 3.26 21.00 -9.71
C ALA A 157 4.70 20.99 -9.14
N GLU A 158 4.85 20.75 -7.85
CA GLU A 158 6.15 20.61 -7.21
C GLU A 158 6.92 19.39 -7.72
N LEU A 159 6.25 18.22 -7.78
CA LEU A 159 6.85 16.98 -8.28
C LEU A 159 7.26 17.09 -9.76
N SER A 160 6.52 17.86 -10.55
CA SER A 160 6.75 18.03 -11.98
C SER A 160 7.79 19.12 -12.31
N ARG A 161 8.28 19.84 -11.30
CA ARG A 161 9.22 20.96 -11.52
C ARG A 161 10.55 20.49 -12.12
N GLY A 162 10.82 20.92 -13.34
CA GLY A 162 12.05 20.57 -14.06
C GLY A 162 12.08 19.14 -14.62
N ALA A 163 10.96 18.44 -14.63
CA ALA A 163 10.86 17.11 -15.21
C ALA A 163 10.84 17.18 -16.75
N GLU A 164 11.64 16.35 -17.39
CA GLU A 164 11.62 16.18 -18.84
C GLU A 164 10.45 15.31 -19.30
N ASP A 165 10.06 14.33 -18.46
CA ASP A 165 8.95 13.41 -18.71
C ASP A 165 7.95 13.45 -17.56
N LEU A 166 6.70 13.79 -17.88
CA LEU A 166 5.61 13.90 -16.91
C LEU A 166 4.97 12.53 -16.59
N GLU A 167 5.07 11.55 -17.48
CA GLU A 167 4.35 10.28 -17.36
C GLU A 167 4.72 9.49 -16.10
N PRO A 168 6.02 9.24 -15.77
CA PRO A 168 6.37 8.53 -14.53
C PRO A 168 5.91 9.26 -13.27
N ILE A 169 5.95 10.59 -13.29
CA ILE A 169 5.54 11.45 -12.17
C ILE A 169 4.03 11.32 -11.95
N LEU A 170 3.23 11.39 -13.01
CA LEU A 170 1.79 11.23 -12.95
C LEU A 170 1.38 9.84 -12.43
N HIS A 171 2.06 8.79 -12.88
CA HIS A 171 1.80 7.44 -12.38
C HIS A 171 2.11 7.32 -10.89
N SER A 172 3.26 7.81 -10.45
CA SER A 172 3.63 7.78 -9.04
C SER A 172 2.67 8.62 -8.20
N PHE A 173 2.41 9.85 -8.60
CA PHE A 173 1.47 10.76 -7.92
C PHE A 173 0.08 10.14 -7.79
N LYS A 174 -0.49 9.66 -8.91
CA LYS A 174 -1.82 9.02 -8.90
C LYS A 174 -1.86 7.84 -7.92
N ASN A 175 -0.88 6.94 -8.00
CA ASN A 175 -0.83 5.74 -7.16
C ASN A 175 -0.73 6.11 -5.68
N THR A 176 0.15 7.05 -5.32
CA THR A 176 0.31 7.54 -3.95
C THR A 176 -0.99 8.14 -3.40
N MET A 177 -1.61 9.03 -4.16
CA MET A 177 -2.84 9.69 -3.72
C MET A 177 -4.02 8.72 -3.60
N GLN A 178 -4.17 7.79 -4.55
CA GLN A 178 -5.21 6.75 -4.50
C GLN A 178 -5.00 5.80 -3.33
N LEU A 179 -3.74 5.43 -3.03
CA LEU A 179 -3.43 4.60 -1.87
C LEU A 179 -3.87 5.30 -0.57
N GLY A 180 -3.52 6.57 -0.40
CA GLY A 180 -3.90 7.34 0.78
C GLY A 180 -5.42 7.44 0.96
N VAL A 181 -6.17 7.73 -0.11
CA VAL A 181 -7.64 7.78 -0.08
C VAL A 181 -8.22 6.40 0.24
N GLY A 182 -7.72 5.34 -0.40
CA GLY A 182 -8.20 3.97 -0.18
C GLY A 182 -7.94 3.48 1.24
N VAL A 183 -6.81 3.82 1.83
CA VAL A 183 -6.51 3.51 3.24
C VAL A 183 -7.52 4.17 4.19
N ARG A 184 -7.86 5.43 3.96
CA ARG A 184 -8.85 6.14 4.78
C ARG A 184 -10.25 5.54 4.66
N ASP A 185 -10.62 5.12 3.45
CA ASP A 185 -11.88 4.41 3.18
C ASP A 185 -11.95 3.07 3.93
N ILE A 186 -10.90 2.24 3.84
CA ILE A 186 -10.79 0.97 4.55
C ILE A 186 -10.90 1.15 6.07
N LEU A 187 -10.32 2.23 6.60
CA LEU A 187 -10.41 2.57 8.02
C LEU A 187 -11.76 3.14 8.44
N GLY A 188 -12.69 3.32 7.51
CA GLY A 188 -14.01 3.93 7.79
C GLY A 188 -13.93 5.38 8.26
N LYS A 189 -12.86 6.10 7.88
CA LYS A 189 -12.66 7.50 8.27
C LYS A 189 -13.46 8.47 7.42
N GLU A 190 -13.88 8.04 6.24
CA GLU A 190 -14.60 8.85 5.27
C GLU A 190 -15.87 8.13 4.83
N ASP A 191 -16.86 8.89 4.39
CA ASP A 191 -18.02 8.33 3.73
C ASP A 191 -17.74 8.09 2.22
N VAL A 192 -18.60 7.32 1.58
CA VAL A 192 -18.46 6.99 0.15
C VAL A 192 -18.45 8.22 -0.76
N HIS A 193 -19.16 9.28 -0.40
CA HIS A 193 -19.21 10.49 -1.20
C HIS A 193 -17.89 11.26 -1.12
N ALA A 194 -17.33 11.41 0.09
CA ALA A 194 -16.03 12.03 0.30
C ALA A 194 -14.90 11.24 -0.40
N THR A 195 -14.91 9.91 -0.27
CA THR A 195 -13.95 9.02 -0.96
C THR A 195 -14.06 9.19 -2.49
N THR A 196 -15.27 9.14 -3.05
CA THR A 196 -15.50 9.28 -4.49
C THR A 196 -15.10 10.66 -5.01
N ALA A 197 -15.40 11.72 -4.26
CA ALA A 197 -15.00 13.08 -4.62
C ALA A 197 -13.48 13.22 -4.66
N ALA A 198 -12.77 12.70 -3.65
CA ALA A 198 -11.31 12.72 -3.61
C ALA A 198 -10.68 11.95 -4.78
N LEU A 199 -11.22 10.78 -5.13
CA LEU A 199 -10.76 10.00 -6.30
C LEU A 199 -11.00 10.76 -7.61
N SER A 200 -12.13 11.47 -7.74
CA SER A 200 -12.43 12.31 -8.89
C SER A 200 -11.46 13.49 -9.00
N ASP A 201 -11.18 14.16 -7.89
CA ASP A 201 -10.20 15.27 -7.84
C ASP A 201 -8.78 14.82 -8.24
N ILE A 202 -8.37 13.62 -7.84
CA ILE A 202 -7.09 13.03 -8.28
C ILE A 202 -7.09 12.83 -9.80
N ALA A 203 -8.16 12.24 -10.35
CA ALA A 203 -8.26 11.98 -11.79
C ALA A 203 -8.27 13.30 -12.59
N GLU A 204 -9.06 14.29 -12.17
CA GLU A 204 -9.13 15.59 -12.81
C GLU A 204 -7.77 16.31 -12.78
N THR A 205 -7.08 16.30 -11.65
CA THR A 205 -5.74 16.90 -11.51
C THR A 205 -4.73 16.26 -12.49
N CYS A 206 -4.76 14.94 -12.65
CA CYS A 206 -3.91 14.26 -13.63
C CYS A 206 -4.26 14.62 -15.07
N ILE A 207 -5.56 14.65 -15.42
CA ILE A 207 -6.04 15.01 -16.75
C ILE A 207 -5.69 16.46 -17.09
N GLU A 208 -5.87 17.39 -16.17
CA GLU A 208 -5.51 18.80 -16.35
C GLU A 208 -4.01 18.95 -16.63
N ALA A 209 -3.15 18.22 -15.88
CA ALA A 209 -1.71 18.27 -16.08
C ALA A 209 -1.29 17.71 -17.45
N ILE A 210 -1.88 16.60 -17.90
CA ILE A 210 -1.66 16.01 -19.22
C ILE A 210 -2.10 16.98 -20.31
N ALA A 211 -3.32 17.48 -20.21
CA ALA A 211 -3.89 18.41 -21.20
C ALA A 211 -3.05 19.67 -21.35
N LYS A 212 -2.57 20.23 -20.24
CA LYS A 212 -1.68 21.38 -20.23
C LYS A 212 -0.35 21.06 -20.90
N SER A 213 0.29 19.96 -20.54
CA SER A 213 1.57 19.55 -21.12
C SER A 213 1.48 19.33 -22.63
N GLU A 214 0.43 18.62 -23.08
CA GLU A 214 0.24 18.38 -24.51
C GLU A 214 -0.14 19.66 -25.27
N TYR A 215 -0.92 20.54 -24.67
CA TYR A 215 -1.20 21.84 -25.26
C TYR A 215 0.07 22.68 -25.45
N GLU A 216 0.91 22.76 -24.42
CA GLU A 216 2.19 23.49 -24.51
C GLU A 216 3.11 22.93 -25.61
N LYS A 217 3.18 21.61 -25.78
CA LYS A 217 3.91 20.95 -26.87
C LYS A 217 3.36 21.32 -28.26
N LEU A 218 2.03 21.34 -28.39
CA LEU A 218 1.37 21.72 -29.63
C LEU A 218 1.59 23.18 -29.96
N VAL A 219 1.47 24.08 -28.98
CA VAL A 219 1.75 25.52 -29.14
C VAL A 219 3.19 25.77 -29.54
N ALA A 220 4.14 25.07 -28.90
CA ALA A 220 5.58 25.19 -29.28
C ALA A 220 5.84 24.73 -30.71
N LYS A 221 5.08 23.76 -31.22
CA LYS A 221 5.27 23.24 -32.61
C LYS A 221 4.51 24.00 -33.66
N TRP A 222 3.31 24.49 -33.37
CA TRP A 222 2.34 25.00 -34.36
C TRP A 222 1.91 26.44 -34.10
N GLY A 223 2.30 27.05 -32.99
CA GLY A 223 1.79 28.34 -32.54
C GLY A 223 0.46 28.21 -31.79
N GLU A 224 0.03 29.30 -31.17
CA GLU A 224 -1.27 29.34 -30.50
C GLU A 224 -2.43 29.21 -31.50
N PRO A 225 -3.42 28.35 -31.21
CA PRO A 225 -4.62 28.27 -32.03
C PRO A 225 -5.43 29.54 -31.92
N THR A 226 -5.92 30.03 -33.05
CA THR A 226 -6.77 31.23 -33.14
C THR A 226 -8.14 30.87 -33.73
N ILE A 227 -9.20 31.53 -33.26
CA ILE A 227 -10.52 31.47 -33.88
C ILE A 227 -10.59 32.51 -35.01
N ALA A 228 -11.57 32.34 -35.89
CA ALA A 228 -11.82 33.31 -36.94
C ALA A 228 -11.99 34.72 -36.35
N GLY A 229 -11.08 35.65 -36.70
CA GLY A 229 -11.03 37.00 -36.11
C GLY A 229 -9.73 37.26 -35.32
N GLY A 230 -8.80 36.31 -35.24
CA GLY A 230 -7.46 36.52 -34.65
C GLY A 230 -7.40 36.48 -33.13
N TRP A 231 -8.45 36.06 -32.44
CA TRP A 231 -8.46 35.95 -31.00
C TRP A 231 -7.92 34.56 -30.57
N PRO A 232 -6.97 34.49 -29.60
CA PRO A 232 -6.57 33.21 -29.04
C PRO A 232 -7.78 32.52 -28.40
N TRP A 233 -8.06 31.27 -28.77
CA TRP A 233 -9.23 30.57 -28.26
C TRP A 233 -9.15 30.30 -26.73
N ALA A 234 -7.94 30.25 -26.18
CA ALA A 234 -7.70 30.05 -24.76
C ALA A 234 -8.04 31.27 -23.88
N SER A 235 -8.29 32.43 -24.46
CA SER A 235 -8.58 33.64 -23.68
C SER A 235 -9.97 33.63 -23.01
N TRP A 236 -10.88 32.75 -23.42
CA TRP A 236 -12.19 32.58 -22.75
C TRP A 236 -12.14 31.65 -21.53
N ALA A 237 -11.13 30.76 -21.44
CA ALA A 237 -10.95 29.84 -20.32
C ALA A 237 -10.33 30.50 -19.07
N ALA A 238 -9.77 31.71 -19.23
CA ALA A 238 -9.12 32.46 -18.14
C ALA A 238 -10.08 33.39 -17.37
N GLY A 239 -11.36 33.42 -17.74
CA GLY A 239 -12.36 34.35 -17.24
C GLY A 239 -13.51 33.71 -16.45
N SER A 240 -13.34 32.48 -15.93
CA SER A 240 -14.35 31.83 -15.09
C SER A 240 -13.81 31.40 -13.76
#